data_265cd771af8c56ae64897997b39119e1
#
_entry.id   265cd771af8c56ae64897997b39119e1
#
_cell.length_a   1.000
_cell.length_b   1.000
_cell.length_c   1.000
_cell.angle_alpha   90.00
_cell.angle_beta   90.00
_cell.angle_gamma   90.00
#
_symmetry.space_group_name_H-M   'P 1'
#
loop_
_entity.id
_entity.type
_entity.pdbx_description
1 polymer ?
#
loop_
_entity_poly.entity_id
_entity_poly.type
_entity_poly.pdbx_seq_one_letter_code
_entity_poly.pdbx_strand_id
1 'polypeptide(L)' 'MNKVLICGYRDWSYELYSKLKSYDYDVVYVDDKDFLDIIIKDFKPKMIFFIGWSWIVKQDIIDNHLCICLHPSPL' A
#
# COMPACT_ATOMS: atom_id res chain seq x y z
N MET A 1 11.76 1.56 -12.88
CA MET A 1 10.52 0.81 -12.62
C MET A 1 9.69 1.50 -11.55
N ASN A 2 8.38 1.43 -11.68
CA ASN A 2 7.51 2.02 -10.69
C ASN A 2 7.42 1.12 -9.46
N LYS A 3 7.72 1.68 -8.31
CA LYS A 3 7.62 0.99 -7.03
C LYS A 3 6.26 1.24 -6.44
N VAL A 4 5.55 0.18 -6.13
CA VAL A 4 4.20 0.23 -5.59
C VAL A 4 4.17 -0.45 -4.23
N LEU A 5 3.60 0.24 -3.24
CA LEU A 5 3.38 -0.32 -1.92
C LEU A 5 1.90 -0.58 -1.74
N ILE A 6 1.55 -1.78 -1.31
CA ILE A 6 0.17 -2.14 -1.01
C ILE A 6 0.03 -2.37 0.48
N CYS A 7 -0.84 -1.60 1.11
CA CYS A 7 -1.12 -1.65 2.53
C CYS A 7 -2.51 -2.24 2.74
N GLY A 8 -2.58 -3.38 3.39
CA GLY A 8 -3.84 -4.03 3.66
C GLY A 8 -3.64 -5.30 4.47
N TYR A 9 -4.71 -5.83 5.02
CA TYR A 9 -4.66 -7.05 5.82
C TYR A 9 -5.78 -8.02 5.50
N ARG A 10 -6.50 -7.77 4.41
CA ARG A 10 -7.58 -8.63 3.95
C ARG A 10 -7.13 -9.46 2.77
N ASP A 11 -7.78 -10.60 2.56
CA ASP A 11 -7.41 -11.52 1.50
C ASP A 11 -7.37 -10.86 0.13
N TRP A 12 -8.35 -10.02 -0.18
CA TRP A 12 -8.40 -9.40 -1.50
C TRP A 12 -7.30 -8.35 -1.71
N SER A 13 -6.76 -7.76 -0.64
CA SER A 13 -5.61 -6.87 -0.78
C SER A 13 -4.36 -7.65 -1.17
N TYR A 14 -4.20 -8.83 -0.62
CA TYR A 14 -3.09 -9.71 -0.99
C TYR A 14 -3.24 -10.22 -2.42
N GLU A 15 -4.47 -10.45 -2.86
CA GLU A 15 -4.71 -10.84 -4.25
C GLU A 15 -4.28 -9.75 -5.22
N LEU A 16 -4.54 -8.50 -4.89
CA LEU A 16 -4.09 -7.38 -5.71
C LEU A 16 -2.56 -7.33 -5.78
N TYR A 17 -1.91 -7.52 -4.63
CA TYR A 17 -0.46 -7.58 -4.57
C TYR A 17 0.09 -8.68 -5.48
N SER A 18 -0.47 -9.88 -5.37
CA SER A 18 -0.03 -11.02 -6.18
C SER A 18 -0.21 -10.76 -7.66
N LYS A 19 -1.31 -10.13 -8.03
CA LYS A 19 -1.61 -9.82 -9.41
C LYS A 19 -0.64 -8.80 -9.99
N LEU A 20 -0.35 -7.73 -9.25
CA LEU A 20 0.61 -6.74 -9.69
C LEU A 20 2.01 -7.34 -9.80
N LYS A 21 2.36 -8.21 -8.87
CA LYS A 21 3.65 -8.87 -8.93
C LYS A 21 3.79 -9.75 -10.17
N SER A 22 2.71 -10.38 -10.60
CA SER A 22 2.71 -11.21 -11.80
C SER A 22 2.89 -10.40 -13.08
N TYR A 23 2.61 -9.10 -13.04
CA TYR A 23 2.84 -8.19 -14.17
C TYR A 23 4.20 -7.51 -14.13
N ASP A 24 5.09 -8.01 -13.29
CA ASP A 24 6.47 -7.53 -13.21
C ASP A 24 6.61 -6.11 -12.63
N TYR A 25 5.63 -5.68 -11.85
CA TYR A 25 5.79 -4.46 -11.06
C TYR A 25 6.66 -4.72 -9.85
N ASP A 26 7.43 -3.71 -9.46
CA ASP A 26 8.19 -3.77 -8.21
C ASP A 26 7.22 -3.41 -7.08
N VAL A 27 6.67 -4.42 -6.43
CA VAL A 27 5.60 -4.24 -5.46
C VAL A 27 5.95 -4.90 -4.13
N VAL A 28 5.64 -4.20 -3.04
CA VAL A 28 5.81 -4.69 -1.68
C VAL A 28 4.46 -4.64 -0.98
N TYR A 29 4.21 -5.56 -0.07
CA TYR A 29 2.98 -5.67 0.68
C TYR A 29 3.26 -5.48 2.17
N VAL A 30 2.44 -4.66 2.82
CA VAL A 30 2.52 -4.47 4.26
C VAL A 30 1.13 -4.63 4.87
N ASP A 31 1.05 -5.43 5.93
CA ASP A 31 -0.22 -5.70 6.61
C ASP A 31 -0.25 -5.21 8.05
N ASP A 32 0.80 -4.54 8.50
CA ASP A 32 0.91 -4.04 9.86
C ASP A 32 1.34 -2.58 9.85
N LYS A 33 0.57 -1.73 10.52
CA LYS A 33 0.87 -0.30 10.59
C LYS A 33 2.23 0.02 11.19
N ASP A 34 2.72 -0.84 12.07
CA ASP A 34 3.99 -0.60 12.75
C ASP A 34 5.20 -0.69 11.82
N PHE A 35 5.06 -1.38 10.70
CA PHE A 35 6.12 -1.50 9.70
C PHE A 35 6.01 -0.49 8.57
N LEU A 36 4.95 0.29 8.55
CA LEU A 36 4.67 1.18 7.41
C LEU A 36 5.77 2.22 7.21
N ASP A 37 6.16 2.91 8.27
CA ASP A 37 7.17 3.98 8.17
C ASP A 37 8.52 3.43 7.69
N ILE A 38 8.92 2.28 8.22
CA ILE A 38 10.20 1.66 7.84
C ILE A 38 10.18 1.25 6.37
N ILE A 39 9.10 0.64 5.94
CA ILE A 39 8.97 0.18 4.55
C ILE A 39 8.96 1.35 3.59
N ILE A 40 8.24 2.41 3.90
CA ILE A 40 8.21 3.60 3.05
C ILE A 40 9.60 4.21 2.94
N LYS A 41 10.32 4.29 4.05
CA LYS A 41 11.66 4.87 4.06
C LYS A 41 12.65 4.05 3.24
N ASP A 42 12.59 2.73 3.36
CA ASP A 42 13.53 1.85 2.68
C ASP A 42 13.16 1.60 1.22
N PHE A 43 11.90 1.37 0.96
CA PHE A 43 11.43 1.02 -0.38
C PHE A 43 11.23 2.24 -1.27
N LYS A 44 10.87 3.36 -0.69
CA LYS A 44 10.63 4.64 -1.40
C LYS A 44 9.62 4.45 -2.53
N PRO A 45 8.39 4.03 -2.22
CA PRO A 45 7.39 3.77 -3.26
C PRO A 45 6.97 5.06 -3.95
N LYS A 46 6.64 4.96 -5.23
CA LYS A 46 6.04 6.09 -5.96
C LYS A 46 4.54 6.15 -5.74
N MET A 47 3.92 5.01 -5.47
CA MET A 47 2.49 4.92 -5.29
C MET A 47 2.18 4.00 -4.12
N ILE A 48 1.21 4.39 -3.30
CA ILE A 48 0.79 3.61 -2.14
C ILE A 48 -0.71 3.38 -2.23
N PHE A 49 -1.11 2.12 -2.18
CA PHE A 49 -2.52 1.75 -2.10
C PHE A 49 -2.84 1.37 -0.66
N PHE A 50 -3.84 2.04 -0.08
CA PHE A 50 -4.38 1.69 1.22
C PHE A 50 -5.70 0.97 0.99
N ILE A 51 -5.73 -0.32 1.22
CA ILE A 51 -6.85 -1.18 0.88
C ILE A 51 -7.52 -1.67 2.16
N GLY A 52 -8.69 -1.11 2.46
CA GLY A 52 -9.38 -1.44 3.70
C GLY A 52 -8.57 -1.11 4.94
N TRP A 53 -7.69 -0.13 4.83
CA TRP A 53 -6.78 0.27 5.91
C TRP A 53 -7.53 1.09 6.93
N SER A 54 -7.58 0.63 8.17
CA SER A 54 -8.37 1.28 9.23
C SER A 54 -7.56 2.22 10.11
N TRP A 55 -6.25 2.28 9.93
CA TRP A 55 -5.41 3.17 10.71
C TRP A 55 -5.24 4.52 10.04
N ILE A 56 -4.98 5.54 10.85
CA ILE A 56 -4.75 6.90 10.34
C ILE A 56 -3.39 6.95 9.63
N VAL A 57 -3.39 7.54 8.44
CA VAL A 57 -2.17 7.74 7.66
C VAL A 57 -1.61 9.12 7.98
N LYS A 58 -0.33 9.20 8.27
CA LYS A 58 0.32 10.47 8.60
C LYS A 58 0.31 11.42 7.41
N GLN A 59 0.18 12.70 7.69
CA GLN A 59 0.08 13.72 6.64
C GLN A 59 1.34 13.77 5.77
N ASP A 60 2.51 13.58 6.35
CA ASP A 60 3.76 13.60 5.56
C ASP A 60 3.81 12.47 4.53
N ILE A 61 3.18 11.33 4.81
CA ILE A 61 3.09 10.24 3.84
C ILE A 61 2.21 10.68 2.67
N ILE A 62 1.07 11.29 2.97
CA ILE A 62 0.13 11.75 1.95
C ILE A 62 0.77 12.85 1.10
N ASP A 63 1.53 13.74 1.72
CA ASP A 63 2.14 14.87 1.03
C ASP A 63 3.29 14.47 0.10
N ASN A 64 3.97 13.38 0.40
CA ASN A 64 5.17 12.98 -0.33
C ASN A 64 4.99 11.80 -1.26
N HIS A 65 3.80 11.18 -1.27
CA HIS A 65 3.53 10.00 -2.09
C HIS A 65 2.15 10.08 -2.70
N LEU A 66 2.00 9.51 -3.88
CA LEU A 66 0.66 9.35 -4.46
C LEU A 66 -0.04 8.22 -3.70
N CYS A 67 -1.09 8.57 -2.96
CA CYS A 67 -1.83 7.63 -2.13
C CYS A 67 -3.23 7.41 -2.69
N ILE A 68 -3.62 6.14 -2.79
CA ILE A 68 -4.95 5.75 -3.28
C ILE A 68 -5.59 4.89 -2.19
N CYS A 69 -6.76 5.30 -1.73
CA CYS A 69 -7.50 4.57 -0.69
C CYS A 69 -8.69 3.86 -1.31
N LEU A 70 -8.77 2.55 -1.07
CA LEU A 70 -9.86 1.73 -1.58
C LEU A 70 -10.64 1.14 -0.42
N HIS A 71 -11.96 1.31 -0.44
CA HIS A 71 -12.86 0.76 0.54
C HIS A 71 -13.66 -0.37 -0.09
N PRO A 72 -13.59 -1.58 0.46
CA PRO A 72 -14.21 -2.73 -0.18
C PRO A 72 -15.72 -2.80 -0.03
N SER A 73 -16.28 -2.15 0.98
CA SER A 73 -17.70 -2.30 1.23
C SER A 73 -18.48 -1.06 0.87
N PRO A 74 -19.64 -1.22 0.24
CA PRO A 74 -20.56 -0.11 0.08
C PRO A 74 -21.08 0.31 1.45
N LEU A 75 -21.13 1.56 1.67
CA LEU A 75 -21.66 2.09 2.91
C LEU A 75 -23.18 2.17 2.87
#